data_5f0c334b2df4047ec5aab98e554ded45
#
_entry.id   5f0c334b2df4047ec5aab98e554ded45
#
_cell.length_a   1.000
_cell.length_b   1.000
_cell.length_c   1.000
_cell.angle_alpha   90.00
_cell.angle_beta   90.00
_cell.angle_gamma   90.00
#
_symmetry.space_group_name_H-M   'P 1'
#
loop_
_entity.id
_entity.type
_entity.pdbx_description
1 polymer ?
#
loop_
_entity_poly.entity_id
_entity_poly.type
_entity_poly.pdbx_seq_one_letter_code
_entity_poly.pdbx_strand_id
1 'polypeptide(L)'
;MSETKSRLTEDMKKAMKEGEKDLLGVLRMMINEVRNAEINDLKEPGRLRTEAEVVQILAAYQKQLQKSLAEYPPDRQAPLKAELSIVERYLPKALSGAELETYIKDFLGRTSERTFGVLMKSLQAELVGRVDGKGLSEALKKALV
;
A
#
# COMPACT_ATOMS: atom_id res chain seq x y z
N MET A 1 4.50 -6.23 -15.82
CA MET A 1 3.60 -7.09 -15.03
C MET A 1 3.93 -6.96 -13.56
N SER A 2 2.93 -6.87 -12.70
CA SER A 2 3.17 -6.70 -11.27
C SER A 2 3.54 -8.02 -10.60
N GLU A 3 4.62 -8.06 -9.88
CA GLU A 3 5.04 -9.20 -9.07
C GLU A 3 4.02 -9.48 -7.95
N THR A 4 3.53 -8.44 -7.29
CA THR A 4 2.53 -8.56 -6.23
C THR A 4 1.23 -9.16 -6.77
N LYS A 5 0.77 -8.72 -7.94
CA LYS A 5 -0.42 -9.28 -8.59
C LYS A 5 -0.26 -10.77 -8.88
N SER A 6 0.92 -11.17 -9.35
CA SER A 6 1.24 -12.59 -9.61
C SER A 6 1.22 -13.40 -8.32
N ARG A 7 1.80 -12.88 -7.26
CA ARG A 7 1.78 -13.53 -5.93
C ARG A 7 0.35 -13.72 -5.41
N LEU A 8 -0.47 -12.69 -5.55
CA LEU A 8 -1.88 -12.77 -5.15
C LEU A 8 -2.61 -13.90 -5.88
N THR A 9 -2.39 -14.02 -7.19
CA THR A 9 -3.03 -15.05 -8.01
C THR A 9 -2.55 -16.45 -7.62
N GLU A 10 -1.26 -16.63 -7.43
CA GLU A 10 -0.69 -17.92 -7.02
C GLU A 10 -1.17 -18.34 -5.63
N ASP A 11 -1.16 -17.40 -4.68
CA ASP A 11 -1.60 -17.66 -3.32
C ASP A 11 -3.10 -17.95 -3.27
N MET A 12 -3.89 -17.31 -4.13
CA MET A 12 -5.32 -17.61 -4.27
C MET A 12 -5.55 -19.06 -4.71
N LYS A 13 -4.81 -19.53 -5.71
CA LYS A 13 -4.89 -20.91 -6.18
C LYS A 13 -4.52 -21.89 -5.08
N LYS A 14 -3.46 -21.56 -4.34
CA LYS A 14 -3.01 -22.38 -3.21
C LYS A 14 -4.07 -22.45 -2.10
N ALA A 15 -4.66 -21.32 -1.75
CA ALA A 15 -5.72 -21.24 -0.74
C ALA A 15 -6.94 -22.06 -1.15
N MET A 16 -7.29 -22.05 -2.44
CA MET A 16 -8.37 -22.90 -2.98
C MET A 16 -8.08 -24.39 -2.77
N LYS A 17 -6.86 -24.82 -3.09
CA LYS A 17 -6.46 -26.22 -2.94
C LYS A 17 -6.45 -26.68 -1.47
N GLU A 18 -6.01 -25.80 -0.58
CA GLU A 18 -5.87 -26.10 0.85
C GLU A 18 -7.16 -25.85 1.65
N GLY A 19 -8.21 -25.34 1.01
CA GLY A 19 -9.50 -25.08 1.66
C GLY A 19 -9.48 -23.93 2.66
N GLU A 20 -8.55 -23.00 2.53
CA GLU A 20 -8.43 -21.83 3.40
C GLU A 20 -9.40 -20.72 2.95
N LYS A 21 -10.67 -20.86 3.34
CA LYS A 21 -11.77 -19.99 2.89
C LYS A 21 -11.59 -18.52 3.24
N ASP A 22 -11.13 -18.22 4.45
CA ASP A 22 -10.95 -16.84 4.91
C ASP A 22 -9.84 -16.15 4.13
N LEU A 23 -8.70 -16.82 3.97
CA LEU A 23 -7.59 -16.32 3.18
C LEU A 23 -8.01 -16.12 1.72
N LEU A 24 -8.70 -17.09 1.15
CA LEU A 24 -9.19 -17.02 -0.23
C LEU A 24 -10.11 -15.82 -0.46
N GLY A 25 -11.01 -15.55 0.49
CA GLY A 25 -11.91 -14.39 0.41
C GLY A 25 -11.17 -13.06 0.36
N VAL A 26 -10.17 -12.89 1.23
CA VAL A 26 -9.36 -11.67 1.26
C VAL A 26 -8.54 -11.51 -0.01
N LEU A 27 -7.91 -12.60 -0.48
CA LEU A 27 -7.12 -12.57 -1.72
C LEU A 27 -7.98 -12.19 -2.93
N ARG A 28 -9.20 -12.72 -3.01
CA ARG A 28 -10.15 -12.36 -4.06
C ARG A 28 -10.52 -10.88 -4.03
N MET A 29 -10.74 -10.32 -2.83
CA MET A 29 -11.03 -8.90 -2.67
C MET A 29 -9.88 -8.03 -3.15
N MET A 30 -8.65 -8.40 -2.79
CA MET A 30 -7.46 -7.65 -3.21
C MET A 30 -7.30 -7.70 -4.73
N ILE A 31 -7.47 -8.86 -5.34
CA ILE A 31 -7.41 -9.03 -6.80
C ILE A 31 -8.50 -8.20 -7.48
N ASN A 32 -9.71 -8.19 -6.92
CA ASN A 32 -10.81 -7.40 -7.46
C ASN A 32 -10.52 -5.89 -7.41
N GLU A 33 -9.90 -5.40 -6.35
CA GLU A 33 -9.51 -3.99 -6.27
C GLU A 33 -8.56 -3.60 -7.40
N VAL A 34 -7.58 -4.43 -7.70
CA VAL A 34 -6.65 -4.20 -8.80
C VAL A 34 -7.37 -4.28 -10.15
N ARG A 35 -8.20 -5.28 -10.34
CA ARG A 35 -8.99 -5.47 -11.55
C ARG A 35 -9.93 -4.30 -11.83
N ASN A 36 -10.63 -3.84 -10.80
CA ASN A 36 -11.53 -2.71 -10.92
C ASN A 36 -10.80 -1.45 -11.36
N ALA A 37 -9.61 -1.20 -10.82
CA ALA A 37 -8.79 -0.08 -11.23
C ALA A 37 -8.37 -0.20 -12.70
N GLU A 38 -8.03 -1.40 -13.16
CA GLU A 38 -7.68 -1.66 -14.56
C GLU A 38 -8.86 -1.44 -15.50
N ILE A 39 -10.03 -1.97 -15.15
CA ILE A 39 -11.23 -1.86 -15.97
C ILE A 39 -11.73 -0.42 -16.04
N ASN A 40 -11.66 0.30 -14.92
CA ASN A 40 -12.18 1.66 -14.79
C ASN A 40 -11.19 2.75 -15.22
N ASP A 41 -10.08 2.39 -15.83
CA ASP A 41 -9.12 3.35 -16.36
C ASP A 41 -9.81 4.17 -17.47
N LEU A 42 -9.90 5.48 -17.27
CA LEU A 42 -10.60 6.37 -18.21
C LEU A 42 -9.85 6.56 -19.54
N LYS A 43 -8.53 6.42 -19.52
CA LYS A 43 -7.69 6.62 -20.71
C LYS A 43 -7.49 5.33 -21.49
N GLU A 44 -7.21 4.23 -20.77
CA GLU A 44 -6.92 2.94 -21.37
C GLU A 44 -7.61 1.82 -20.57
N PRO A 45 -8.93 1.60 -20.79
CA PRO A 45 -9.62 0.52 -20.09
C PRO A 45 -8.95 -0.82 -20.31
N GLY A 46 -8.69 -1.54 -19.21
CA GLY A 46 -8.01 -2.83 -19.26
C GLY A 46 -6.49 -2.75 -19.20
N ARG A 47 -5.90 -1.55 -19.10
CA ARG A 47 -4.46 -1.41 -18.96
C ARG A 47 -3.97 -2.06 -17.67
N LEU A 48 -3.01 -2.96 -17.78
CA LEU A 48 -2.42 -3.63 -16.62
C LEU A 48 -1.66 -2.64 -15.75
N ARG A 49 -1.79 -2.79 -14.45
CA ARG A 49 -1.13 -1.90 -13.48
C ARG A 49 0.32 -2.30 -13.28
N THR A 50 1.18 -1.30 -13.10
CA THR A 50 2.58 -1.52 -12.71
C THR A 50 2.64 -1.97 -11.24
N GLU A 51 3.81 -2.48 -10.81
CA GLU A 51 4.01 -2.85 -9.41
C GLU A 51 3.70 -1.70 -8.46
N ALA A 52 4.20 -0.49 -8.76
CA ALA A 52 3.94 0.69 -7.94
C ALA A 52 2.44 1.01 -7.86
N GLU A 53 1.73 0.91 -8.96
CA GLU A 53 0.28 1.15 -9.00
C GLU A 53 -0.49 0.10 -8.19
N VAL A 54 -0.09 -1.17 -8.30
CA VAL A 54 -0.70 -2.25 -7.51
C VAL A 54 -0.50 -2.00 -6.01
N VAL A 55 0.70 -1.64 -5.59
CA VAL A 55 1.00 -1.31 -4.20
C VAL A 55 0.15 -0.14 -3.72
N GLN A 56 -0.03 0.90 -4.53
CA GLN A 56 -0.89 2.03 -4.19
C GLN A 56 -2.35 1.62 -3.98
N ILE A 57 -2.87 0.76 -4.85
CA ILE A 57 -4.25 0.27 -4.77
C ILE A 57 -4.43 -0.53 -3.47
N LEU A 58 -3.51 -1.42 -3.16
CA LEU A 58 -3.58 -2.23 -1.95
C LEU A 58 -3.38 -1.40 -0.68
N ALA A 59 -2.53 -0.38 -0.72
CA ALA A 59 -2.35 0.54 0.40
C ALA A 59 -3.62 1.35 0.68
N ALA A 60 -4.32 1.79 -0.36
CA ALA A 60 -5.61 2.46 -0.23
C ALA A 60 -6.66 1.54 0.38
N TYR A 61 -6.68 0.28 -0.03
CA TYR A 61 -7.57 -0.74 0.51
C TYR A 61 -7.28 -0.98 2.00
N GLN A 62 -6.01 -1.09 2.38
CA GLN A 62 -5.59 -1.20 3.77
C GLN A 62 -6.09 -0.02 4.61
N LYS A 63 -5.94 1.19 4.09
CA LYS A 63 -6.40 2.41 4.75
C LYS A 63 -7.91 2.40 4.98
N GLN A 64 -8.67 1.95 4.00
CA GLN A 64 -10.11 1.80 4.11
C GLN A 64 -10.50 0.79 5.18
N LEU A 65 -9.80 -0.34 5.27
CA LEU A 65 -10.02 -1.34 6.31
C LEU A 65 -9.71 -0.79 7.69
N GLN A 66 -8.65 -0.01 7.83
CA GLN A 66 -8.29 0.63 9.10
C GLN A 66 -9.36 1.62 9.56
N LYS A 67 -9.93 2.37 8.64
CA LYS A 67 -11.05 3.27 8.92
C LYS A 67 -12.27 2.51 9.40
N SER A 68 -12.63 1.44 8.71
CA SER A 68 -13.76 0.60 9.07
C SER A 68 -13.55 -0.03 10.45
N LEU A 69 -12.31 -0.47 10.73
CA LEU A 69 -11.96 -1.07 12.02
C LEU A 69 -12.22 -0.09 13.17
N ALA A 70 -11.88 1.18 13.00
CA ALA A 70 -12.09 2.20 14.01
C ALA A 70 -13.57 2.46 14.31
N GLU A 71 -14.46 2.19 13.35
CA GLU A 71 -15.90 2.36 13.48
C GLU A 71 -16.61 1.17 14.12
N TYR A 72 -15.94 0.01 14.21
CA TYR A 72 -16.52 -1.22 14.75
C TYR A 72 -16.26 -1.35 16.24
N PRO A 73 -17.24 -1.91 17.02
CA PRO A 73 -16.99 -2.23 18.43
C PRO A 73 -15.88 -3.26 18.60
N PRO A 74 -15.15 -3.27 19.73
CA PRO A 74 -14.02 -4.16 19.95
C PRO A 74 -14.34 -5.66 19.74
N ASP A 75 -15.55 -6.09 20.06
CA ASP A 75 -15.98 -7.47 19.90
C ASP A 75 -16.19 -7.88 18.44
N ARG A 76 -16.26 -6.94 17.52
CA ARG A 76 -16.47 -7.18 16.08
C ARG A 76 -15.24 -6.87 15.23
N GLN A 77 -14.14 -6.47 15.85
CA GLN A 77 -12.93 -6.09 15.14
C GLN A 77 -12.08 -7.26 14.68
N ALA A 78 -12.24 -8.46 15.29
CA ALA A 78 -11.38 -9.61 15.00
C ALA A 78 -11.32 -9.99 13.50
N PRO A 79 -12.45 -10.11 12.77
CA PRO A 79 -12.40 -10.43 11.34
C PRO A 79 -11.67 -9.39 10.52
N LEU A 80 -11.86 -8.11 10.82
CA LEU A 80 -11.18 -7.00 10.13
C LEU A 80 -9.69 -6.99 10.41
N LYS A 81 -9.29 -7.27 11.64
CA LYS A 81 -7.88 -7.38 12.01
C LYS A 81 -7.19 -8.53 11.27
N ALA A 82 -7.87 -9.66 11.14
CA ALA A 82 -7.36 -10.80 10.37
C ALA A 82 -7.19 -10.43 8.90
N GLU A 83 -8.17 -9.74 8.32
CA GLU A 83 -8.11 -9.26 6.95
C GLU A 83 -6.94 -8.29 6.73
N LEU A 84 -6.78 -7.32 7.63
CA LEU A 84 -5.65 -6.38 7.59
C LEU A 84 -4.31 -7.09 7.65
N SER A 85 -4.17 -8.09 8.51
CA SER A 85 -2.95 -8.88 8.63
C SER A 85 -2.57 -9.55 7.31
N ILE A 86 -3.57 -10.07 6.58
CA ILE A 86 -3.35 -10.69 5.28
C ILE A 86 -2.93 -9.65 4.24
N VAL A 87 -3.62 -8.51 4.19
CA VAL A 87 -3.28 -7.42 3.26
C VAL A 87 -1.84 -6.93 3.47
N GLU A 88 -1.44 -6.79 4.72
CA GLU A 88 -0.09 -6.33 5.07
C GLU A 88 1.02 -7.24 4.55
N ARG A 89 0.76 -8.53 4.34
CA ARG A 89 1.74 -9.46 3.78
C ARG A 89 2.17 -9.11 2.36
N TYR A 90 1.34 -8.38 1.63
CA TYR A 90 1.58 -8.01 0.23
C TYR A 90 2.04 -6.58 0.05
N LEU A 91 2.12 -5.83 1.14
CA LEU A 91 2.60 -4.44 1.12
C LEU A 91 4.05 -4.37 1.60
N PRO A 92 4.85 -3.41 1.09
CA PRO A 92 6.17 -3.15 1.62
C PRO A 92 6.08 -2.82 3.11
N LYS A 93 7.10 -3.21 3.86
CA LYS A 93 7.16 -2.92 5.28
C LYS A 93 7.15 -1.40 5.50
N ALA A 94 6.26 -0.94 6.39
CA ALA A 94 6.19 0.47 6.74
C ALA A 94 7.47 0.94 7.43
N LEU A 95 7.92 2.15 7.11
CA LEU A 95 9.08 2.76 7.76
C LEU A 95 8.69 3.30 9.13
N SER A 96 9.54 3.06 10.14
CA SER A 96 9.41 3.71 11.44
C SER A 96 9.81 5.19 11.31
N GLY A 97 9.49 6.00 12.32
CA GLY A 97 9.88 7.41 12.32
C GLY A 97 11.38 7.62 12.15
N ALA A 98 12.20 6.82 12.85
CA ALA A 98 13.65 6.90 12.75
C ALA A 98 14.17 6.48 11.36
N GLU A 99 13.61 5.41 10.80
CA GLU A 99 13.96 4.95 9.46
C GLU A 99 13.60 5.99 8.39
N LEU A 100 12.45 6.63 8.53
CA LEU A 100 11.99 7.67 7.63
C LEU A 100 12.91 8.89 7.69
N GLU A 101 13.31 9.32 8.88
CA GLU A 101 14.25 10.45 9.03
C GLU A 101 15.59 10.16 8.37
N THR A 102 16.12 8.96 8.55
CA THR A 102 17.37 8.52 7.92
C THR A 102 17.23 8.50 6.39
N TYR A 103 16.13 7.97 5.89
CA TYR A 103 15.85 7.91 4.46
C TYR A 103 15.82 9.32 3.85
N ILE A 104 15.14 10.26 4.50
CA ILE A 104 15.03 11.65 4.03
C ILE A 104 16.40 12.34 4.04
N LYS A 105 17.20 12.14 5.08
CA LYS A 105 18.56 12.69 5.15
C LYS A 105 19.42 12.20 3.99
N ASP A 106 19.40 10.90 3.72
CA ASP A 106 20.14 10.32 2.60
C ASP A 106 19.64 10.86 1.27
N PHE A 107 18.34 11.00 1.12
CA PHE A 107 17.72 11.56 -0.09
C PHE A 107 18.18 12.99 -0.33
N LEU A 108 18.15 13.84 0.70
CA LEU A 108 18.58 15.23 0.61
C LEU A 108 20.09 15.36 0.35
N GLY A 109 20.87 14.39 0.80
CA GLY A 109 22.31 14.33 0.52
C GLY A 109 22.64 13.98 -0.93
N ARG A 110 21.70 13.38 -1.66
CA ARG A 110 21.87 12.98 -3.06
C ARG A 110 21.34 13.99 -4.06
N THR A 111 20.63 15.01 -3.61
CA THR A 111 20.04 16.02 -4.48
C THR A 111 20.26 17.41 -3.93
N SER A 112 20.38 18.39 -4.84
CA SER A 112 20.44 19.80 -4.48
C SER A 112 19.07 20.46 -4.42
N GLU A 113 18.02 19.72 -4.81
CA GLU A 113 16.64 20.23 -4.79
C GLU A 113 16.19 20.50 -3.35
N ARG A 114 15.53 21.62 -3.15
CA ARG A 114 15.01 22.02 -1.83
C ARG A 114 13.56 22.50 -1.87
N THR A 115 12.91 22.38 -3.03
CA THR A 115 11.48 22.72 -3.18
C THR A 115 10.63 21.63 -2.58
N PHE A 116 9.85 21.95 -1.56
CA PHE A 116 9.03 20.99 -0.82
C PHE A 116 8.13 20.14 -1.74
N GLY A 117 7.40 20.79 -2.66
CA GLY A 117 6.50 20.08 -3.56
C GLY A 117 7.20 19.09 -4.47
N VAL A 118 8.37 19.42 -5.00
CA VAL A 118 9.18 18.54 -5.85
C VAL A 118 9.69 17.35 -5.05
N LEU A 119 10.22 17.61 -3.85
CA LEU A 119 10.73 16.57 -2.96
C LEU A 119 9.63 15.63 -2.51
N MET A 120 8.46 16.16 -2.15
CA MET A 120 7.31 15.34 -1.75
C MET A 120 6.89 14.38 -2.86
N LYS A 121 6.80 14.87 -4.08
CA LYS A 121 6.41 14.05 -5.23
C LYS A 121 7.39 12.89 -5.44
N SER A 122 8.69 13.18 -5.40
CA SER A 122 9.73 12.17 -5.56
C SER A 122 9.73 11.15 -4.44
N LEU A 123 9.61 11.60 -3.19
CA LEU A 123 9.58 10.71 -2.02
C LEU A 123 8.33 9.85 -1.99
N GLN A 124 7.17 10.40 -2.36
CA GLN A 124 5.93 9.62 -2.45
C GLN A 124 6.04 8.50 -3.47
N ALA A 125 6.70 8.76 -4.61
CA ALA A 125 6.91 7.74 -5.63
C ALA A 125 7.85 6.62 -5.14
N GLU A 126 8.94 6.98 -4.44
CA GLU A 126 9.89 6.00 -3.91
C GLU A 126 9.35 5.19 -2.73
N LEU A 127 8.50 5.80 -1.89
CA LEU A 127 8.04 5.21 -0.64
C LEU A 127 6.57 4.77 -0.69
N VAL A 128 6.07 4.50 -1.88
CA VAL A 128 4.68 4.04 -2.07
C VAL A 128 4.37 2.85 -1.17
N GLY A 129 3.31 2.99 -0.36
CA GLY A 129 2.86 1.93 0.54
C GLY A 129 3.68 1.77 1.82
N ARG A 130 4.78 2.50 1.98
CA ARG A 130 5.68 2.39 3.15
C ARG A 130 5.53 3.52 4.15
N VAL A 131 4.92 4.62 3.74
CA VAL A 131 4.67 5.78 4.60
C VAL A 131 3.30 6.35 4.30
N ASP A 132 2.70 7.04 5.27
CA ASP A 132 1.52 7.81 5.02
C ASP A 132 1.92 9.24 4.62
N GLY A 133 1.10 9.90 3.78
CA GLY A 133 1.43 11.22 3.23
C GLY A 133 1.61 12.30 4.29
N LYS A 134 0.85 12.22 5.38
CA LYS A 134 0.95 13.18 6.47
C LYS A 134 2.26 13.02 7.23
N GLY A 135 2.62 11.80 7.57
CA GLY A 135 3.89 11.51 8.26
C GLY A 135 5.10 11.90 7.41
N LEU A 136 5.05 11.62 6.11
CA LEU A 136 6.10 12.01 5.19
C LEU A 136 6.23 13.54 5.09
N SER A 137 5.11 14.23 4.98
CA SER A 137 5.08 15.70 4.90
C SER A 137 5.72 16.34 6.14
N GLU A 138 5.33 15.88 7.33
CA GLU A 138 5.86 16.37 8.60
C GLU A 138 7.37 16.11 8.71
N ALA A 139 7.82 14.90 8.36
CA ALA A 139 9.22 14.53 8.44
C ALA A 139 10.07 15.34 7.45
N LEU A 140 9.57 15.57 6.24
CA LEU A 140 10.27 16.38 5.24
C LEU A 140 10.39 17.85 5.66
N LYS A 141 9.31 18.42 6.18
CA LYS A 141 9.33 19.80 6.71
C LYS A 141 10.39 19.96 7.79
N LYS A 142 10.47 18.99 8.70
CA LYS A 142 11.47 18.98 9.76
C LYS A 142 12.89 18.93 9.20
N ALA A 143 13.12 18.12 8.18
CA ALA A 143 14.43 17.94 7.56
C ALA A 143 14.89 19.19 6.78
N LEU A 144 13.96 20.00 6.28
CA LEU A 144 14.24 21.21 5.51
C LEU A 144 14.48 22.46 6.35
N VAL A 145 14.17 22.39 7.64
CA VAL A 145 14.38 23.52 8.56
C VAL A 145 15.85 23.69 8.93
#